data_0031cadf4964160fc4de2cf410fdd4b8
#
_entry.id   0031cadf4964160fc4de2cf410fdd4b8
#
_cell.length_a   1.000
_cell.length_b   1.000
_cell.length_c   1.000
_cell.angle_alpha   90.00
_cell.angle_beta   90.00
_cell.angle_gamma   90.00
#
_symmetry.space_group_name_H-M   'P 1'
#
loop_
_entity.id
_entity.type
_entity.pdbx_description
1 polymer ?
#
loop_
_entity_poly.entity_id
_entity_poly.type
_entity_poly.pdbx_seq_one_letter_code
_entity_poly.pdbx_strand_id
1 'polypeptide(L)'
;MHRSPLIRACLAGAAALGAGVAVAAPAQAATPAAPGTTGDHGWVSTGDGMTSGVSGMVVTGRHGGEIDALVVRDNKKAGENRLARVSYRPGRQADVRPLGWQGSSTPVDLESIEKVPGHEGEYIAVASEGKGYRFQVGHGAAHVRETFTLPDIGEGDNFEDFALTYRHGKLAAVWADRGQDERPSTLYAARISLPEHGAADFGAVTEQELRAPYPTENVRHASDLKITDSGSLLVGSASDPGDDGPFDSAVYEAGTVSPDRSHGVSLHVAKDPEVLGKFAGHKIEALACLPGSREGVLGTDDENAGGALNTARFCER
;
A
#
# COMPACT_ATOMS: atom_id res chain seq x y z
N MET A 1 14.20 -14.89 -87.26
CA MET A 1 15.38 -14.72 -88.21
C MET A 1 16.42 -13.83 -87.50
N HIS A 2 17.65 -14.35 -87.52
CA HIS A 2 18.93 -13.70 -87.20
C HIS A 2 19.20 -13.37 -85.72
N ARG A 3 19.96 -14.24 -85.05
CA ARG A 3 21.40 -14.51 -85.02
C ARG A 3 22.23 -13.54 -84.17
N SER A 4 22.75 -14.14 -83.10
CA SER A 4 23.86 -13.69 -82.27
C SER A 4 25.12 -13.21 -83.08
N PRO A 5 26.09 -12.54 -82.43
CA PRO A 5 27.16 -13.35 -81.82
C PRO A 5 27.74 -12.80 -80.49
N LEU A 6 28.40 -13.75 -79.84
CA LEU A 6 29.34 -13.66 -78.75
C LEU A 6 30.60 -12.82 -79.05
N ILE A 7 31.10 -12.09 -78.02
CA ILE A 7 32.55 -11.80 -77.94
C ILE A 7 33.01 -12.00 -76.47
N ARG A 8 34.05 -12.84 -76.33
CA ARG A 8 34.88 -13.01 -75.09
C ARG A 8 35.94 -11.91 -75.07
N ALA A 9 36.32 -11.47 -73.84
CA ALA A 9 37.72 -11.12 -73.53
C ALA A 9 37.88 -10.81 -72.05
N CYS A 10 38.59 -11.62 -71.36
CA CYS A 10 39.85 -11.43 -70.65
C CYS A 10 39.89 -10.66 -69.35
N LEU A 11 40.36 -11.38 -68.34
CA LEU A 11 40.84 -11.03 -67.01
C LEU A 11 41.85 -9.90 -66.98
N ALA A 12 41.75 -9.07 -65.93
CA ALA A 12 42.91 -8.53 -65.25
C ALA A 12 42.53 -8.33 -63.76
N GLY A 13 43.26 -8.99 -62.88
CA GLY A 13 43.09 -8.86 -61.44
C GLY A 13 43.77 -7.58 -60.92
N ALA A 14 43.17 -6.95 -59.94
CA ALA A 14 43.83 -6.00 -59.06
C ALA A 14 43.42 -6.29 -57.64
N ALA A 15 44.37 -6.75 -56.82
CA ALA A 15 44.23 -6.92 -55.41
C ALA A 15 44.29 -5.55 -54.73
N ALA A 16 43.19 -5.11 -54.09
CA ALA A 16 43.17 -3.95 -53.23
C ALA A 16 43.10 -4.45 -51.78
N LEU A 17 44.15 -4.19 -51.01
CA LEU A 17 44.22 -4.29 -49.55
C LEU A 17 43.32 -3.23 -48.95
N GLY A 18 42.12 -3.62 -48.46
CA GLY A 18 41.25 -2.72 -47.70
C GLY A 18 41.57 -2.86 -46.22
N ALA A 19 42.14 -1.81 -45.62
CA ALA A 19 42.25 -1.67 -44.18
C ALA A 19 40.84 -1.51 -43.57
N GLY A 20 40.36 -2.52 -42.87
CA GLY A 20 39.09 -2.45 -42.16
C GLY A 20 39.22 -1.56 -40.93
N VAL A 21 38.57 -0.43 -40.95
CA VAL A 21 38.34 0.36 -39.74
C VAL A 21 37.16 -0.26 -38.97
N ALA A 22 37.50 -0.90 -37.84
CA ALA A 22 36.47 -1.41 -36.92
C ALA A 22 35.80 -0.18 -36.25
N VAL A 23 34.60 0.15 -36.69
CA VAL A 23 33.73 1.10 -35.97
C VAL A 23 33.15 0.37 -34.75
N ALA A 24 33.64 0.73 -33.55
CA ALA A 24 33.05 0.27 -32.31
C ALA A 24 31.60 0.83 -32.21
N ALA A 25 30.61 -0.05 -32.17
CA ALA A 25 29.23 0.31 -31.89
C ALA A 25 29.15 0.87 -30.49
N PRO A 26 28.39 1.99 -30.26
CA PRO A 26 28.18 2.49 -28.91
C PRO A 26 27.42 1.44 -28.08
N ALA A 27 27.94 1.16 -26.88
CA ALA A 27 27.26 0.32 -25.92
C ALA A 27 25.91 1.00 -25.59
N GLN A 28 24.81 0.36 -25.98
CA GLN A 28 23.48 0.78 -25.55
C GLN A 28 23.41 0.59 -24.05
N ALA A 29 23.23 1.69 -23.32
CA ALA A 29 22.88 1.63 -21.92
C ALA A 29 21.58 0.83 -21.79
N ALA A 30 21.60 -0.22 -20.97
CA ALA A 30 20.40 -1.00 -20.67
C ALA A 30 19.38 -0.06 -20.03
N THR A 31 18.26 0.12 -20.71
CA THR A 31 17.09 0.80 -20.12
C THR A 31 16.68 0.02 -18.87
N PRO A 32 16.46 0.68 -17.72
CA PRO A 32 15.91 -0.02 -16.56
C PRO A 32 14.62 -0.72 -16.99
N ALA A 33 14.47 -1.98 -16.62
CA ALA A 33 13.23 -2.71 -16.86
C ALA A 33 12.09 -1.95 -16.18
N ALA A 34 11.04 -1.61 -16.92
CA ALA A 34 9.82 -1.05 -16.34
C ALA A 34 9.32 -1.99 -15.23
N PRO A 35 8.77 -1.46 -14.11
CA PRO A 35 8.14 -2.29 -13.09
C PRO A 35 7.13 -3.20 -13.77
N GLY A 36 7.30 -4.52 -13.61
CA GLY A 36 6.41 -5.49 -14.22
C GLY A 36 5.02 -5.38 -13.58
N THR A 37 3.97 -5.34 -14.41
CA THR A 37 2.61 -5.61 -13.94
C THR A 37 2.61 -7.04 -13.42
N THR A 38 2.37 -7.23 -12.11
CA THR A 38 2.11 -8.56 -11.56
C THR A 38 0.71 -8.94 -12.01
N GLY A 39 0.62 -9.88 -12.96
CA GLY A 39 -0.66 -10.42 -13.41
C GLY A 39 -1.36 -11.16 -12.26
N ASP A 40 -2.61 -11.56 -12.51
CA ASP A 40 -3.58 -12.21 -11.61
C ASP A 40 -3.12 -13.52 -10.90
N HIS A 41 -1.82 -13.85 -10.97
CA HIS A 41 -1.25 -15.06 -10.42
C HIS A 41 -0.73 -14.84 -9.01
N GLY A 42 -1.42 -15.44 -8.05
CA GLY A 42 -0.99 -15.47 -6.64
C GLY A 42 -1.96 -14.85 -5.64
N TRP A 43 -3.02 -14.21 -6.11
CA TRP A 43 -4.08 -13.70 -5.25
C TRP A 43 -4.88 -14.84 -4.60
N VAL A 44 -5.16 -14.70 -3.33
CA VAL A 44 -5.89 -15.68 -2.52
C VAL A 44 -7.08 -14.99 -1.88
N SER A 45 -8.30 -15.46 -2.19
CA SER A 45 -9.53 -14.88 -1.66
C SER A 45 -9.59 -14.94 -0.13
N THR A 46 -10.08 -13.86 0.47
CA THR A 46 -10.47 -13.75 1.89
C THR A 46 -11.97 -13.93 2.11
N GLY A 47 -12.71 -14.12 1.03
CA GLY A 47 -14.17 -14.29 0.98
C GLY A 47 -14.75 -13.57 -0.23
N ASP A 48 -16.02 -13.86 -0.52
CA ASP A 48 -16.75 -13.30 -1.64
C ASP A 48 -17.69 -12.19 -1.18
N GLY A 49 -17.95 -11.21 -2.06
CA GLY A 49 -18.89 -10.11 -1.87
C GLY A 49 -18.36 -8.99 -0.96
N MET A 50 -19.04 -7.86 -1.00
CA MET A 50 -18.66 -6.57 -0.40
C MET A 50 -18.27 -6.62 1.08
N THR A 51 -18.77 -7.58 1.85
CA THR A 51 -18.45 -7.68 3.28
C THR A 51 -17.14 -8.44 3.58
N SER A 52 -16.43 -8.87 2.53
CA SER A 52 -15.20 -9.66 2.61
C SER A 52 -13.93 -8.87 2.26
N GLY A 53 -14.07 -7.59 1.92
CA GLY A 53 -12.98 -6.66 1.65
C GLY A 53 -11.97 -6.56 2.78
N VAL A 54 -10.76 -6.14 2.47
CA VAL A 54 -9.66 -5.89 3.40
C VAL A 54 -9.25 -4.43 3.24
N SER A 55 -9.79 -3.56 4.08
CA SER A 55 -9.56 -2.11 4.05
C SER A 55 -8.35 -1.67 4.87
N GLY A 56 -7.80 -2.55 5.69
CA GLY A 56 -6.56 -2.31 6.42
C GLY A 56 -6.00 -3.58 7.04
N MET A 57 -4.67 -3.65 7.21
CA MET A 57 -4.02 -4.88 7.68
C MET A 57 -2.77 -4.62 8.52
N VAL A 58 -2.55 -5.47 9.54
CA VAL A 58 -1.27 -5.60 10.24
C VAL A 58 -0.84 -7.06 10.32
N VAL A 59 0.42 -7.35 10.02
CA VAL A 59 1.02 -8.68 10.23
C VAL A 59 1.28 -8.89 11.72
N THR A 60 0.75 -9.97 12.28
CA THR A 60 0.92 -10.34 13.71
C THR A 60 1.95 -11.43 13.91
N GLY A 61 2.25 -12.22 12.89
CA GLY A 61 3.25 -13.29 12.97
C GLY A 61 3.60 -13.89 11.61
N ARG A 62 4.69 -14.68 11.59
CA ARG A 62 5.09 -15.50 10.43
C ARG A 62 5.67 -16.82 10.92
N HIS A 63 5.08 -17.94 10.49
CA HIS A 63 5.47 -19.28 10.91
C HIS A 63 5.52 -20.26 9.72
N GLY A 64 6.70 -20.79 9.39
CA GLY A 64 6.83 -21.83 8.36
C GLY A 64 6.28 -21.44 6.99
N GLY A 65 6.37 -20.16 6.62
CA GLY A 65 5.82 -19.62 5.36
C GLY A 65 4.34 -19.23 5.43
N GLU A 66 3.68 -19.41 6.57
CA GLU A 66 2.36 -18.88 6.88
C GLU A 66 2.49 -17.50 7.51
N ILE A 67 1.63 -16.60 7.13
CA ILE A 67 1.55 -15.22 7.61
C ILE A 67 0.25 -15.08 8.37
N ASP A 68 0.34 -14.64 9.63
CA ASP A 68 -0.81 -14.29 10.44
C ASP A 68 -0.99 -12.76 10.43
N ALA A 69 -2.21 -12.31 10.21
CA ALA A 69 -2.57 -10.91 10.18
C ALA A 69 -3.89 -10.64 10.91
N LEU A 70 -4.08 -9.40 11.31
CA LEU A 70 -5.39 -8.82 11.60
C LEU A 70 -5.78 -7.92 10.43
N VAL A 71 -7.03 -8.02 10.02
CA VAL A 71 -7.60 -7.18 8.97
C VAL A 71 -8.85 -6.47 9.48
N VAL A 72 -9.02 -5.22 9.12
CA VAL A 72 -10.26 -4.46 9.31
C VAL A 72 -11.06 -4.45 8.02
N ARG A 73 -12.35 -4.14 8.15
CA ARG A 73 -13.32 -4.11 7.06
C ARG A 73 -14.18 -2.86 7.20
N ASP A 74 -14.43 -2.20 6.11
CA ASP A 74 -15.27 -1.00 5.99
C ASP A 74 -16.77 -1.24 6.22
N ASN A 75 -17.14 -2.43 6.61
CA ASN A 75 -18.52 -2.84 6.84
C ASN A 75 -19.32 -1.86 7.71
N LYS A 76 -20.54 -1.54 7.31
CA LYS A 76 -21.34 -0.45 7.90
C LYS A 76 -22.57 -0.92 8.65
N LYS A 77 -23.14 -2.11 8.29
CA LYS A 77 -24.42 -2.58 8.84
C LYS A 77 -24.25 -3.36 10.13
N ALA A 78 -25.28 -3.37 10.95
CA ALA A 78 -25.32 -4.17 12.17
C ALA A 78 -25.16 -5.67 11.87
N GLY A 79 -24.34 -6.36 12.65
CA GLY A 79 -24.07 -7.79 12.49
C GLY A 79 -22.97 -8.14 11.49
N GLU A 80 -22.52 -7.21 10.67
CA GLU A 80 -21.36 -7.41 9.81
C GLU A 80 -20.06 -7.38 10.60
N ASN A 81 -19.07 -8.15 10.16
CA ASN A 81 -17.76 -8.24 10.82
C ASN A 81 -16.92 -7.00 10.55
N ARG A 82 -16.23 -6.49 11.57
CA ARG A 82 -15.33 -5.33 11.48
C ARG A 82 -13.87 -5.69 11.57
N LEU A 83 -13.56 -6.86 12.14
CA LEU A 83 -12.20 -7.29 12.40
C LEU A 83 -12.12 -8.81 12.22
N ALA A 84 -11.12 -9.28 11.52
CA ALA A 84 -10.85 -10.71 11.38
C ALA A 84 -9.37 -11.02 11.59
N ARG A 85 -9.11 -12.23 12.08
CA ARG A 85 -7.78 -12.84 12.00
C ARG A 85 -7.69 -13.61 10.70
N VAL A 86 -6.60 -13.45 10.00
CA VAL A 86 -6.33 -14.16 8.75
C VAL A 86 -5.02 -14.91 8.88
N SER A 87 -5.02 -16.21 8.57
CA SER A 87 -3.81 -17.00 8.34
C SER A 87 -3.70 -17.26 6.84
N TYR A 88 -2.62 -16.76 6.24
CA TYR A 88 -2.42 -16.72 4.81
C TYR A 88 -1.11 -17.39 4.41
N ARG A 89 -1.17 -18.18 3.34
CA ARG A 89 0.01 -18.76 2.67
C ARG A 89 -0.15 -18.62 1.17
N PRO A 90 0.85 -18.06 0.46
CA PRO A 90 0.79 -17.93 -0.99
C PRO A 90 0.37 -19.23 -1.69
N GLY A 91 -0.62 -19.13 -2.59
CA GLY A 91 -1.16 -20.25 -3.35
C GLY A 91 -2.03 -21.24 -2.56
N ARG A 92 -2.46 -20.89 -1.36
CA ARG A 92 -3.43 -21.68 -0.55
C ARG A 92 -4.56 -20.79 -0.07
N GLN A 93 -5.75 -21.36 0.04
CA GLN A 93 -6.91 -20.66 0.60
C GLN A 93 -6.57 -20.06 1.97
N ALA A 94 -6.93 -18.79 2.18
CA ALA A 94 -6.77 -18.13 3.47
C ALA A 94 -7.76 -18.70 4.50
N ASP A 95 -7.30 -18.85 5.75
CA ASP A 95 -8.18 -19.14 6.90
C ASP A 95 -8.58 -17.80 7.53
N VAL A 96 -9.84 -17.41 7.37
CA VAL A 96 -10.38 -16.14 7.85
C VAL A 96 -11.31 -16.39 9.03
N ARG A 97 -10.98 -15.84 10.19
CA ARG A 97 -11.73 -16.00 11.44
C ARG A 97 -12.23 -14.65 11.95
N PRO A 98 -13.53 -14.36 11.80
CA PRO A 98 -14.12 -13.17 12.37
C PRO A 98 -13.84 -13.03 13.86
N LEU A 99 -13.54 -11.82 14.30
CA LEU A 99 -13.38 -11.46 15.71
C LEU A 99 -14.56 -10.58 16.15
N GLY A 100 -14.95 -10.76 17.41
CA GLY A 100 -15.96 -9.91 18.02
C GLY A 100 -15.42 -8.49 18.25
N TRP A 101 -16.33 -7.55 18.47
CA TRP A 101 -16.01 -6.19 18.87
C TRP A 101 -16.67 -5.84 20.18
N GLN A 102 -15.88 -5.53 21.20
CA GLN A 102 -16.34 -5.18 22.55
C GLN A 102 -15.92 -3.75 22.88
N GLY A 103 -16.90 -2.86 22.91
CA GLY A 103 -16.73 -1.44 23.17
C GLY A 103 -18.09 -0.77 23.36
N SER A 104 -18.10 0.54 23.58
CA SER A 104 -19.32 1.33 23.75
C SER A 104 -20.17 1.42 22.48
N SER A 105 -19.56 1.25 21.32
CA SER A 105 -20.22 1.20 20.01
C SER A 105 -19.43 0.30 19.05
N THR A 106 -20.13 -0.33 18.11
CA THR A 106 -19.51 -0.99 16.97
C THR A 106 -19.02 0.09 16.01
N PRO A 107 -17.78 0.04 15.53
CA PRO A 107 -17.31 0.99 14.53
C PRO A 107 -18.07 0.82 13.22
N VAL A 108 -18.10 1.88 12.45
CA VAL A 108 -18.65 1.92 11.10
C VAL A 108 -17.53 2.36 10.18
N ASP A 109 -17.37 1.68 9.05
CA ASP A 109 -16.45 2.14 8.01
C ASP A 109 -14.98 2.19 8.48
N LEU A 110 -14.44 1.05 8.97
CA LEU A 110 -13.04 0.96 9.37
C LEU A 110 -12.16 0.82 8.13
N GLU A 111 -11.21 1.74 7.97
CA GLU A 111 -10.36 1.81 6.79
C GLU A 111 -8.90 1.42 7.09
N SER A 112 -8.42 1.63 8.28
CA SER A 112 -7.04 1.32 8.61
C SER A 112 -6.87 0.65 9.96
N ILE A 113 -5.78 -0.12 10.11
CA ILE A 113 -5.34 -0.68 11.38
C ILE A 113 -3.83 -0.61 11.50
N GLU A 114 -3.35 -0.22 12.69
CA GLU A 114 -1.92 -0.18 12.97
C GLU A 114 -1.59 -0.76 14.34
N LYS A 115 -0.40 -1.35 14.46
CA LYS A 115 0.12 -1.87 15.72
C LYS A 115 0.71 -0.75 16.57
N VAL A 116 0.39 -0.70 17.86
CA VAL A 116 0.99 0.30 18.76
C VAL A 116 2.43 -0.11 19.09
N PRO A 117 3.45 0.67 18.67
CA PRO A 117 4.84 0.35 18.94
C PRO A 117 5.13 0.26 20.45
N GLY A 118 5.80 -0.83 20.86
CA GLY A 118 6.12 -1.07 22.25
C GLY A 118 5.00 -1.65 23.12
N HIS A 119 3.80 -1.87 22.55
CA HIS A 119 2.65 -2.42 23.25
C HIS A 119 2.16 -3.69 22.54
N GLU A 120 2.58 -4.86 23.03
CA GLU A 120 2.23 -6.13 22.42
C GLU A 120 0.71 -6.40 22.49
N GLY A 121 0.12 -6.82 21.38
CA GLY A 121 -1.31 -7.12 21.27
C GLY A 121 -2.23 -5.90 21.30
N GLU A 122 -1.69 -4.70 21.20
CA GLU A 122 -2.44 -3.44 21.17
C GLU A 122 -2.40 -2.81 19.77
N TYR A 123 -3.56 -2.32 19.33
CA TYR A 123 -3.79 -1.82 17.98
C TYR A 123 -4.61 -0.54 18.02
N ILE A 124 -4.48 0.26 16.98
CA ILE A 124 -5.39 1.36 16.65
C ILE A 124 -6.00 1.06 15.30
N ALA A 125 -7.33 1.15 15.19
CA ALA A 125 -8.05 1.19 13.93
C ALA A 125 -8.73 2.56 13.78
N VAL A 126 -8.81 3.05 12.55
CA VAL A 126 -9.40 4.35 12.22
C VAL A 126 -10.53 4.15 11.21
N ALA A 127 -11.64 4.83 11.45
CA ALA A 127 -12.78 4.88 10.54
C ALA A 127 -12.65 6.06 9.57
N SER A 128 -13.33 5.98 8.44
CA SER A 128 -13.30 7.01 7.38
C SER A 128 -13.64 8.43 7.86
N GLU A 129 -14.45 8.55 8.92
CA GLU A 129 -14.79 9.82 9.58
C GLU A 129 -13.68 10.38 10.48
N GLY A 130 -12.52 9.70 10.58
CA GLY A 130 -11.39 10.09 11.44
C GLY A 130 -11.55 9.68 12.91
N LYS A 131 -12.47 8.77 13.24
CA LYS A 131 -12.58 8.23 14.59
C LYS A 131 -11.63 7.07 14.81
N GLY A 132 -10.73 7.21 15.77
CA GLY A 132 -9.78 6.19 16.18
C GLY A 132 -10.29 5.33 17.34
N TYR A 133 -9.95 4.04 17.28
CA TYR A 133 -10.26 3.03 18.30
C TYR A 133 -8.97 2.35 18.73
N ARG A 134 -8.53 2.56 19.96
CA ARG A 134 -7.41 1.86 20.58
C ARG A 134 -7.94 0.63 21.31
N PHE A 135 -7.44 -0.55 20.98
CA PHE A 135 -7.97 -1.80 21.50
C PHE A 135 -6.89 -2.88 21.66
N GLN A 136 -7.22 -3.90 22.44
CA GLN A 136 -6.45 -5.14 22.53
C GLN A 136 -7.26 -6.31 21.96
N VAL A 137 -6.55 -7.26 21.34
CA VAL A 137 -7.17 -8.50 20.85
C VAL A 137 -6.94 -9.62 21.85
N GLY A 138 -8.03 -10.18 22.36
CA GLY A 138 -8.02 -11.30 23.28
C GLY A 138 -9.36 -12.03 23.29
N HIS A 139 -9.36 -13.32 23.65
CA HIS A 139 -10.58 -14.12 23.79
C HIS A 139 -11.54 -14.07 22.59
N GLY A 140 -10.98 -13.95 21.35
CA GLY A 140 -11.79 -13.93 20.13
C GLY A 140 -12.47 -12.60 19.83
N ALA A 141 -12.04 -11.51 20.47
CA ALA A 141 -12.61 -10.18 20.26
C ALA A 141 -11.56 -9.05 20.38
N ALA A 142 -11.86 -7.90 19.78
CA ALA A 142 -11.26 -6.62 20.12
C ALA A 142 -11.92 -6.08 21.39
N HIS A 143 -11.11 -5.68 22.36
CA HIS A 143 -11.52 -5.02 23.59
C HIS A 143 -11.08 -3.56 23.53
N VAL A 144 -12.03 -2.67 23.20
CA VAL A 144 -11.75 -1.22 23.06
C VAL A 144 -11.43 -0.63 24.42
N ARG A 145 -10.28 0.03 24.52
CA ARG A 145 -9.81 0.74 25.70
C ARG A 145 -10.15 2.22 25.63
N GLU A 146 -10.06 2.78 24.44
CA GLU A 146 -10.15 4.21 24.20
C GLU A 146 -10.68 4.49 22.80
N THR A 147 -11.36 5.61 22.64
CA THR A 147 -11.68 6.22 21.34
C THR A 147 -11.23 7.66 21.33
N PHE A 148 -10.78 8.13 20.18
CA PHE A 148 -10.36 9.51 19.95
C PHE A 148 -10.81 9.96 18.56
N THR A 149 -10.63 11.26 18.27
CA THR A 149 -10.86 11.82 16.94
C THR A 149 -9.53 12.36 16.43
N LEU A 150 -9.20 12.09 15.16
CA LEU A 150 -8.03 12.69 14.50
C LEU A 150 -8.18 14.22 14.51
N PRO A 151 -7.09 14.97 14.73
CA PRO A 151 -7.14 16.43 14.61
C PRO A 151 -7.19 16.87 13.15
N ASP A 152 -7.55 18.14 12.93
CA ASP A 152 -7.53 18.85 11.64
C ASP A 152 -8.31 18.14 10.51
N ILE A 153 -9.53 17.67 10.84
CA ILE A 153 -10.45 17.10 9.85
C ILE A 153 -11.03 18.22 9.00
N GLY A 154 -10.75 18.19 7.70
CA GLY A 154 -11.31 19.09 6.70
C GLY A 154 -12.73 18.71 6.26
N GLU A 155 -13.44 19.67 5.65
CA GLU A 155 -14.73 19.37 5.04
C GLU A 155 -14.56 18.46 3.81
N GLY A 156 -15.19 17.29 3.84
CA GLY A 156 -15.14 16.31 2.76
C GLY A 156 -13.95 15.34 2.84
N ASP A 157 -13.18 15.37 3.94
CA ASP A 157 -12.17 14.35 4.19
C ASP A 157 -12.83 12.99 4.38
N ASN A 158 -12.18 11.99 3.80
CA ASN A 158 -12.50 10.59 3.94
C ASN A 158 -11.17 9.87 4.16
N PHE A 159 -10.92 9.44 5.40
CA PHE A 159 -9.64 8.88 5.80
C PHE A 159 -9.59 7.39 5.48
N GLU A 160 -8.63 7.00 4.66
CA GLU A 160 -8.34 5.60 4.33
C GLU A 160 -7.11 5.10 5.12
N ASP A 161 -6.30 6.01 5.63
CA ASP A 161 -4.94 5.72 6.06
C ASP A 161 -4.67 6.13 7.50
N PHE A 162 -3.94 5.27 8.23
CA PHE A 162 -3.35 5.62 9.51
C PHE A 162 -2.14 4.72 9.80
N ALA A 163 -1.00 5.32 10.10
CA ALA A 163 0.19 4.59 10.52
C ALA A 163 0.91 5.25 11.68
N LEU A 164 1.66 4.46 12.42
CA LEU A 164 2.48 4.89 13.55
C LEU A 164 3.96 4.64 13.27
N THR A 165 4.81 5.54 13.73
CA THR A 165 6.25 5.35 13.76
C THR A 165 6.83 5.73 15.12
N TYR A 166 7.74 4.89 15.64
CA TYR A 166 8.48 5.18 16.87
C TYR A 166 9.95 5.35 16.54
N ARG A 167 10.42 6.59 16.52
CA ARG A 167 11.81 6.92 16.20
C ARG A 167 12.38 7.95 17.18
N HIS A 168 13.67 7.86 17.47
CA HIS A 168 14.35 8.79 18.39
C HIS A 168 13.68 8.92 19.77
N GLY A 169 13.07 7.82 20.25
CA GLY A 169 12.34 7.82 21.53
C GLY A 169 10.99 8.55 21.48
N LYS A 170 10.42 8.74 20.29
CA LYS A 170 9.22 9.53 20.06
C LYS A 170 8.25 8.79 19.16
N LEU A 171 6.96 8.83 19.51
CA LEU A 171 5.87 8.29 18.70
C LEU A 171 5.25 9.41 17.85
N ALA A 172 5.00 9.11 16.59
CA ALA A 172 4.25 9.96 15.68
C ALA A 172 3.21 9.14 14.92
N ALA A 173 2.12 9.80 14.56
CA ALA A 173 1.10 9.28 13.67
C ALA A 173 1.13 10.01 12.34
N VAL A 174 0.81 9.30 11.27
CA VAL A 174 0.50 9.84 9.94
C VAL A 174 -0.86 9.29 9.55
N TRP A 175 -1.71 10.15 9.00
CA TRP A 175 -3.01 9.76 8.45
C TRP A 175 -3.25 10.53 7.16
N ALA A 176 -4.12 10.01 6.30
CA ALA A 176 -4.40 10.67 5.04
C ALA A 176 -5.87 10.57 4.65
N ASP A 177 -6.37 11.67 4.07
CA ASP A 177 -7.56 11.67 3.25
C ASP A 177 -7.24 11.03 1.90
N ARG A 178 -8.14 10.22 1.37
CA ARG A 178 -7.93 9.45 0.13
C ARG A 178 -7.65 10.28 -1.12
N GLY A 179 -8.09 11.55 -1.14
CA GLY A 179 -8.16 12.33 -2.37
C GLY A 179 -9.19 11.75 -3.36
N GLN A 180 -9.41 12.43 -4.47
CA GLN A 180 -10.22 11.91 -5.57
C GLN A 180 -9.97 12.67 -6.85
N ASP A 181 -9.57 11.96 -7.92
CA ASP A 181 -9.35 12.51 -9.26
C ASP A 181 -8.42 13.74 -9.24
N GLU A 182 -8.94 14.94 -9.53
CA GLU A 182 -8.14 16.17 -9.52
C GLU A 182 -7.83 16.69 -8.09
N ARG A 183 -8.56 16.25 -7.08
CA ARG A 183 -8.31 16.60 -5.68
C ARG A 183 -7.24 15.68 -5.08
N PRO A 184 -6.04 16.21 -4.74
CA PRO A 184 -5.00 15.38 -4.15
C PRO A 184 -5.44 14.80 -2.80
N SER A 185 -4.76 13.75 -2.35
CA SER A 185 -4.78 13.33 -0.97
C SER A 185 -4.05 14.36 -0.12
N THR A 186 -4.56 14.63 1.08
CA THR A 186 -3.85 15.39 2.12
C THR A 186 -3.31 14.41 3.15
N LEU A 187 -2.00 14.39 3.32
CA LEU A 187 -1.32 13.64 4.37
C LEU A 187 -1.08 14.56 5.55
N TYR A 188 -1.47 14.10 6.71
CA TYR A 188 -1.29 14.77 7.99
C TYR A 188 -0.28 14.00 8.84
N ALA A 189 0.51 14.69 9.63
CA ALA A 189 1.39 14.06 10.60
C ALA A 189 1.48 14.87 11.89
N ALA A 190 1.47 14.17 13.03
CA ALA A 190 1.66 14.78 14.34
C ALA A 190 2.38 13.84 15.30
N ARG A 191 3.00 14.43 16.32
CA ARG A 191 3.38 13.67 17.51
C ARG A 191 2.13 13.15 18.17
N ILE A 192 2.18 11.93 18.65
CA ILE A 192 1.08 11.35 19.42
C ILE A 192 1.60 10.80 20.75
N SER A 193 0.84 10.99 21.80
CA SER A 193 1.03 10.38 23.10
C SER A 193 -0.13 9.43 23.38
N LEU A 194 0.20 8.20 23.76
CA LEU A 194 -0.76 7.14 24.07
C LEU A 194 -0.54 6.71 25.53
N PRO A 195 -1.05 7.47 26.53
CA PRO A 195 -0.87 7.13 27.93
C PRO A 195 -1.56 5.80 28.25
N GLU A 196 -1.13 5.12 29.31
CA GLU A 196 -1.78 3.88 29.77
C GLU A 196 -3.23 4.15 30.22
N HIS A 197 -3.45 5.33 30.80
CA HIS A 197 -4.77 5.82 31.18
C HIS A 197 -4.95 7.25 30.67
N GLY A 198 -6.09 7.52 30.03
CA GLY A 198 -6.41 8.83 29.46
C GLY A 198 -6.48 8.77 27.92
N ALA A 199 -6.86 9.88 27.35
CA ALA A 199 -7.07 10.00 25.92
C ALA A 199 -5.75 10.17 25.15
N ALA A 200 -5.72 9.68 23.89
CA ALA A 200 -4.67 10.00 22.94
C ALA A 200 -4.54 11.52 22.80
N ASP A 201 -3.32 12.03 22.83
CA ASP A 201 -3.02 13.45 22.73
C ASP A 201 -2.11 13.69 21.52
N PHE A 202 -2.52 14.63 20.65
CA PHE A 202 -1.81 14.96 19.42
C PHE A 202 -1.11 16.32 19.58
N GLY A 203 0.12 16.37 19.12
CA GLY A 203 0.87 17.62 18.98
C GLY A 203 0.41 18.45 17.78
N ALA A 204 1.19 19.48 17.45
CA ALA A 204 0.94 20.27 16.25
C ALA A 204 0.97 19.41 15.00
N VAL A 205 -0.04 19.58 14.14
CA VAL A 205 -0.17 18.88 12.87
C VAL A 205 0.64 19.58 11.79
N THR A 206 1.27 18.82 10.95
CA THR A 206 1.83 19.24 9.66
C THR A 206 1.12 18.50 8.54
N GLU A 207 0.96 19.14 7.39
CA GLU A 207 0.26 18.60 6.25
C GLU A 207 1.09 18.70 4.96
N GLN A 208 0.87 17.77 4.03
CA GLN A 208 1.45 17.75 2.69
C GLN A 208 0.46 17.11 1.71
N GLU A 209 0.44 17.58 0.46
CA GLU A 209 -0.34 16.97 -0.60
C GLU A 209 0.40 15.81 -1.27
N LEU A 210 -0.36 14.77 -1.64
CA LEU A 210 0.09 13.65 -2.45
C LEU A 210 -0.79 13.51 -3.71
N ARG A 211 -0.15 13.40 -4.86
CA ARG A 211 -0.77 12.98 -6.11
C ARG A 211 -0.12 11.70 -6.59
N ALA A 212 -0.89 10.62 -6.59
CA ALA A 212 -0.44 9.37 -7.18
C ALA A 212 -0.42 9.50 -8.71
N PRO A 213 0.68 9.12 -9.38
CA PRO A 213 0.75 9.18 -10.85
C PRO A 213 0.02 8.04 -11.55
N TYR A 214 -0.49 7.06 -10.83
CA TYR A 214 -1.29 5.93 -11.29
C TYR A 214 -2.15 5.41 -10.12
N PRO A 215 -3.41 4.97 -10.37
CA PRO A 215 -4.15 5.00 -11.64
C PRO A 215 -4.36 6.41 -12.18
N THR A 216 -4.85 6.54 -13.43
CA THR A 216 -5.05 7.84 -14.08
C THR A 216 -6.50 8.25 -14.20
N GLU A 217 -7.44 7.37 -13.84
CA GLU A 217 -8.89 7.59 -13.89
C GLU A 217 -9.53 7.06 -12.62
N ASN A 218 -10.55 7.75 -12.11
CA ASN A 218 -11.26 7.43 -10.87
C ASN A 218 -10.32 7.26 -9.67
N VAL A 219 -9.32 8.13 -9.56
CA VAL A 219 -8.17 7.95 -8.67
C VAL A 219 -8.53 8.25 -7.24
N ARG A 220 -8.23 7.30 -6.34
CA ARG A 220 -7.94 7.53 -4.91
C ARG A 220 -6.43 7.62 -4.78
N HIS A 221 -5.91 8.78 -4.37
CA HIS A 221 -4.47 9.04 -4.35
C HIS A 221 -3.75 8.36 -3.18
N ALA A 222 -4.48 8.11 -2.10
CA ALA A 222 -4.05 7.29 -0.98
C ALA A 222 -5.17 6.30 -0.65
N SER A 223 -4.85 5.01 -0.54
CA SER A 223 -5.78 3.91 -0.24
C SER A 223 -5.27 2.98 0.87
N ASP A 224 -4.07 3.11 1.30
CA ASP A 224 -3.44 2.69 2.57
C ASP A 224 -2.01 3.26 2.62
N LEU A 225 -1.49 3.48 3.81
CA LEU A 225 -0.11 3.88 4.02
C LEU A 225 0.56 3.07 5.14
N LYS A 226 1.88 2.88 4.99
CA LYS A 226 2.74 2.30 6.03
C LYS A 226 4.04 3.07 6.13
N ILE A 227 4.62 3.04 7.33
CA ILE A 227 5.91 3.67 7.59
C ILE A 227 6.92 2.57 7.90
N THR A 228 8.02 2.54 7.15
CA THR A 228 9.10 1.58 7.38
C THR A 228 9.94 1.95 8.61
N ASP A 229 10.79 1.05 9.07
CA ASP A 229 11.71 1.31 10.19
C ASP A 229 12.69 2.45 9.88
N SER A 230 13.05 2.68 8.62
CA SER A 230 13.88 3.81 8.19
C SER A 230 13.13 5.15 8.19
N GLY A 231 11.79 5.10 8.16
CA GLY A 231 10.90 6.25 8.06
C GLY A 231 10.48 6.56 6.63
N SER A 232 10.70 5.66 5.68
CA SER A 232 10.13 5.77 4.35
C SER A 232 8.61 5.59 4.44
N LEU A 233 7.90 6.43 3.70
CA LEU A 233 6.44 6.44 3.60
C LEU A 233 6.04 5.64 2.37
N LEU A 234 5.42 4.48 2.60
CA LEU A 234 4.83 3.63 1.56
C LEU A 234 3.35 3.97 1.45
N VAL A 235 2.87 4.23 0.23
CA VAL A 235 1.46 4.57 -0.01
C VAL A 235 0.92 3.71 -1.14
N GLY A 236 -0.27 3.16 -0.94
CA GLY A 236 -1.11 2.58 -1.97
C GLY A 236 -1.96 3.65 -2.65
N SER A 237 -2.27 3.44 -3.91
CA SER A 237 -3.32 4.17 -4.63
C SER A 237 -4.18 3.19 -5.40
N ALA A 238 -5.45 3.52 -5.58
CA ALA A 238 -6.39 2.66 -6.29
C ALA A 238 -7.32 3.46 -7.21
N SER A 239 -7.86 2.82 -8.25
CA SER A 239 -9.01 3.34 -8.96
C SER A 239 -10.31 2.89 -8.30
N ASP A 240 -11.32 3.74 -8.33
CA ASP A 240 -12.66 3.45 -7.82
C ASP A 240 -13.74 3.83 -8.85
N PRO A 241 -13.94 3.01 -9.89
CA PRO A 241 -14.94 3.26 -10.90
C PRO A 241 -16.34 2.79 -10.49
N GLY A 242 -16.53 2.31 -9.27
CA GLY A 242 -17.75 1.70 -8.73
C GLY A 242 -17.60 0.21 -8.44
N ASP A 243 -18.66 -0.41 -7.91
CA ASP A 243 -18.65 -1.72 -7.22
C ASP A 243 -18.23 -2.93 -8.09
N ASP A 244 -18.18 -2.81 -9.39
CA ASP A 244 -17.85 -3.92 -10.31
C ASP A 244 -16.48 -3.74 -10.99
N GLY A 245 -15.74 -2.66 -10.70
CA GLY A 245 -14.44 -2.38 -11.32
C GLY A 245 -14.54 -2.04 -12.83
N PRO A 246 -13.51 -2.30 -13.65
CA PRO A 246 -12.23 -2.89 -13.26
C PRO A 246 -11.40 -1.96 -12.39
N PHE A 247 -10.63 -2.58 -11.48
CA PHE A 247 -9.75 -1.84 -10.58
C PHE A 247 -8.30 -1.86 -11.06
N ASP A 248 -7.60 -0.80 -10.73
CA ASP A 248 -6.15 -0.69 -10.89
C ASP A 248 -5.55 -0.09 -9.62
N SER A 249 -4.36 -0.55 -9.24
CA SER A 249 -3.67 -0.02 -8.07
C SER A 249 -2.16 0.09 -8.28
N ALA A 250 -1.52 0.91 -7.45
CA ALA A 250 -0.07 0.93 -7.35
C ALA A 250 0.40 1.13 -5.91
N VAL A 251 1.64 0.76 -5.65
CA VAL A 251 2.34 1.04 -4.40
C VAL A 251 3.56 1.90 -4.71
N TYR A 252 3.79 2.90 -3.87
CA TYR A 252 4.86 3.88 -4.01
C TYR A 252 5.72 4.00 -2.76
N GLU A 253 6.99 4.36 -2.94
CA GLU A 253 7.72 5.10 -1.93
C GLU A 253 7.42 6.59 -2.13
N ALA A 254 6.51 7.11 -1.30
CA ALA A 254 5.93 8.45 -1.48
C ALA A 254 6.71 9.55 -0.75
N GLY A 255 7.66 9.20 0.10
CA GLY A 255 8.43 10.18 0.85
C GLY A 255 8.98 9.66 2.17
N THR A 256 9.13 10.55 3.15
CA THR A 256 9.68 10.20 4.46
C THR A 256 8.99 10.93 5.59
N VAL A 257 8.95 10.28 6.76
CA VAL A 257 8.44 10.86 8.00
C VAL A 257 9.39 10.61 9.15
N SER A 258 9.59 11.60 9.99
CA SER A 258 10.41 11.47 11.20
C SER A 258 9.94 12.43 12.29
N PRO A 259 9.72 11.95 13.52
CA PRO A 259 9.56 12.84 14.67
C PRO A 259 10.84 13.67 14.85
N ASP A 260 10.72 14.99 14.93
CA ASP A 260 11.86 15.86 15.17
C ASP A 260 12.25 15.89 16.67
N ARG A 261 13.37 16.57 16.99
CA ARG A 261 13.86 16.67 18.37
C ARG A 261 13.05 17.65 19.20
N SER A 262 12.36 18.60 18.57
CA SER A 262 11.53 19.60 19.24
C SER A 262 10.19 19.00 19.67
N HIS A 263 9.12 19.31 19.03
CA HIS A 263 7.80 18.75 19.32
C HIS A 263 7.01 18.44 18.06
N GLY A 264 7.64 18.60 16.89
CA GLY A 264 7.01 18.42 15.58
C GLY A 264 7.27 17.06 14.96
N VAL A 265 6.78 16.94 13.76
CA VAL A 265 7.04 15.84 12.82
C VAL A 265 7.52 16.44 11.51
N SER A 266 8.64 15.97 10.99
CA SER A 266 9.06 16.26 9.63
C SER A 266 8.35 15.28 8.72
N LEU A 267 7.48 15.78 7.85
CA LEU A 267 6.80 15.06 6.80
C LEU A 267 7.30 15.62 5.46
N HIS A 268 7.81 14.76 4.61
CA HIS A 268 8.26 15.11 3.26
C HIS A 268 7.61 14.17 2.27
N VAL A 269 6.81 14.71 1.35
CA VAL A 269 6.19 13.98 0.25
C VAL A 269 6.94 14.28 -1.04
N ALA A 270 7.34 13.25 -1.76
CA ALA A 270 8.02 13.37 -3.04
C ALA A 270 7.06 13.92 -4.10
N LYS A 271 7.54 14.87 -4.90
CA LYS A 271 6.75 15.39 -6.03
C LYS A 271 6.45 14.31 -7.07
N ASP A 272 7.41 13.43 -7.30
CA ASP A 272 7.33 12.30 -8.23
C ASP A 272 7.62 11.02 -7.43
N PRO A 273 6.60 10.38 -6.80
CA PRO A 273 6.77 9.17 -6.01
C PRO A 273 7.36 8.01 -6.81
N GLU A 274 8.26 7.24 -6.19
CA GLU A 274 8.83 6.04 -6.83
C GLU A 274 7.80 4.92 -6.87
N VAL A 275 7.53 4.40 -8.07
CA VAL A 275 6.61 3.27 -8.28
C VAL A 275 7.31 1.97 -7.88
N LEU A 276 6.84 1.30 -6.84
CA LEU A 276 7.33 0.01 -6.38
C LEU A 276 6.60 -1.17 -7.04
N GLY A 277 5.34 -0.98 -7.44
CA GLY A 277 4.55 -1.98 -8.13
C GLY A 277 3.24 -1.43 -8.68
N LYS A 278 2.72 -2.07 -9.74
CA LYS A 278 1.38 -1.81 -10.31
C LYS A 278 0.60 -3.10 -10.37
N PHE A 279 -0.68 -3.05 -10.04
CA PHE A 279 -1.54 -4.21 -9.87
C PHE A 279 -2.86 -3.93 -10.58
N ALA A 280 -3.11 -4.69 -11.66
CA ALA A 280 -4.34 -4.60 -12.41
C ALA A 280 -5.37 -5.59 -11.88
N GLY A 281 -6.64 -5.24 -11.95
CA GLY A 281 -7.77 -6.08 -11.57
C GLY A 281 -8.07 -6.09 -10.06
N HIS A 282 -7.35 -5.31 -9.25
CA HIS A 282 -7.49 -5.30 -7.80
C HIS A 282 -7.45 -3.88 -7.22
N LYS A 283 -8.34 -3.61 -6.27
CA LYS A 283 -8.40 -2.38 -5.47
C LYS A 283 -7.64 -2.62 -4.16
N ILE A 284 -6.34 -2.28 -4.16
CA ILE A 284 -5.49 -2.44 -2.97
C ILE A 284 -5.87 -1.37 -1.96
N GLU A 285 -6.29 -1.80 -0.78
CA GLU A 285 -6.64 -0.97 0.36
C GLU A 285 -5.92 -1.40 1.65
N ALA A 286 -5.00 -2.37 1.56
CA ALA A 286 -4.20 -2.77 2.71
C ALA A 286 -2.78 -3.14 2.33
N LEU A 287 -1.82 -2.57 3.05
CA LEU A 287 -0.39 -2.83 2.94
C LEU A 287 0.15 -3.32 4.28
N ALA A 288 1.02 -4.31 4.29
CA ALA A 288 1.76 -4.66 5.50
C ALA A 288 3.13 -5.22 5.16
N CYS A 289 4.18 -4.69 5.78
CA CYS A 289 5.54 -5.21 5.60
C CYS A 289 5.78 -6.46 6.45
N LEU A 290 6.47 -7.44 5.85
CA LEU A 290 6.94 -8.62 6.57
C LEU A 290 8.24 -8.27 7.31
N PRO A 291 8.31 -8.47 8.63
CA PRO A 291 9.50 -8.10 9.40
C PRO A 291 10.79 -8.72 8.84
N GLY A 292 11.82 -7.88 8.67
CA GLY A 292 13.13 -8.28 8.16
C GLY A 292 13.15 -8.75 6.71
N SER A 293 12.16 -8.40 5.91
CA SER A 293 12.01 -8.80 4.52
C SER A 293 11.74 -7.58 3.63
N ARG A 294 12.07 -7.71 2.34
CA ARG A 294 11.59 -6.78 1.30
C ARG A 294 10.18 -7.11 0.81
N GLU A 295 9.66 -8.24 1.23
CA GLU A 295 8.30 -8.64 0.89
C GLU A 295 7.31 -7.99 1.85
N GLY A 296 6.15 -7.65 1.34
CA GLY A 296 4.97 -7.28 2.08
C GLY A 296 3.76 -8.08 1.61
N VAL A 297 2.67 -7.91 2.33
CA VAL A 297 1.36 -8.45 1.99
C VAL A 297 0.48 -7.29 1.52
N LEU A 298 -0.23 -7.52 0.45
CA LEU A 298 -1.27 -6.66 -0.11
C LEU A 298 -2.63 -7.25 0.25
N GLY A 299 -3.56 -6.42 0.63
CA GLY A 299 -4.97 -6.77 0.79
C GLY A 299 -5.84 -5.92 -0.12
N THR A 300 -6.96 -6.47 -0.59
CA THR A 300 -7.87 -5.76 -1.50
C THR A 300 -9.27 -5.67 -0.94
N ASP A 301 -9.95 -4.60 -1.30
CA ASP A 301 -11.39 -4.52 -1.30
C ASP A 301 -11.90 -4.37 -2.74
N ASP A 302 -12.10 -5.50 -3.39
CA ASP A 302 -12.58 -5.56 -4.77
C ASP A 302 -14.12 -5.51 -4.83
N GLU A 303 -14.74 -4.84 -3.84
CA GLU A 303 -16.18 -4.56 -3.73
C GLU A 303 -17.04 -5.85 -3.89
N ASN A 304 -17.90 -5.91 -4.92
CA ASN A 304 -18.73 -7.08 -5.21
C ASN A 304 -17.93 -8.38 -5.43
N ALA A 305 -16.67 -8.29 -5.85
CA ALA A 305 -15.80 -9.45 -6.01
C ALA A 305 -15.22 -9.96 -4.68
N GLY A 306 -15.32 -9.16 -3.59
CA GLY A 306 -14.82 -9.52 -2.27
C GLY A 306 -13.39 -9.08 -2.03
N GLY A 307 -12.70 -9.75 -1.12
CA GLY A 307 -11.32 -9.42 -0.78
C GLY A 307 -10.32 -10.51 -1.17
N ALA A 308 -9.07 -10.11 -1.39
CA ALA A 308 -7.98 -11.02 -1.67
C ALA A 308 -6.66 -10.57 -1.02
N LEU A 309 -5.72 -11.51 -0.88
CA LEU A 309 -4.36 -11.26 -0.40
C LEU A 309 -3.33 -11.72 -1.42
N ASN A 310 -2.23 -10.98 -1.52
CA ASN A 310 -1.05 -11.37 -2.28
C ASN A 310 0.23 -10.90 -1.58
N THR A 311 1.38 -11.43 -1.97
CA THR A 311 2.69 -10.95 -1.53
C THR A 311 3.42 -10.28 -2.68
N ALA A 312 4.08 -9.17 -2.40
CA ALA A 312 4.90 -8.44 -3.36
C ALA A 312 6.12 -7.81 -2.68
N ARG A 313 7.08 -7.35 -3.48
CA ARG A 313 8.33 -6.75 -2.97
C ARG A 313 8.19 -5.23 -3.04
N PHE A 314 7.76 -4.63 -1.95
CA PHE A 314 7.63 -3.18 -1.83
C PHE A 314 8.17 -2.62 -0.49
N CYS A 315 8.62 -3.48 0.41
CA CYS A 315 9.14 -3.08 1.71
C CYS A 315 10.68 -2.97 1.69
N GLU A 316 11.21 -2.17 2.59
CA GLU A 316 12.65 -2.14 2.88
C GLU A 316 13.11 -3.37 3.67
N ARG A 317 14.44 -3.61 3.67
CA ARG A 317 15.04 -4.65 4.52
C ARG A 317 15.20 -4.19 5.94
#